data_0ddaf655c84e32fb0f738ac8750bebf1
#
_entry.id   0ddaf655c84e32fb0f738ac8750bebf1
#
_cell.length_a   1.000
_cell.length_b   1.000
_cell.length_c   1.000
_cell.angle_alpha   90.00
_cell.angle_beta   90.00
_cell.angle_gamma   90.00
#
_symmetry.space_group_name_H-M   'P 1'
#
loop_
_entity.id
_entity.type
_entity.pdbx_description
1 polymer ?
#
loop_
_entity_poly.entity_id
_entity_poly.type
_entity_poly.pdbx_seq_one_letter_code
_entity_poly.pdbx_strand_id
1 'polypeptide(L)'
;MKGFIAICLALVPDMLDAKLKRPIQLAFSYDEEVGCIGAPFMIREMSKNLPKASCAIVGEPTLLKLVDGHKASIGLDTEVTGYEVHSSLLPSGVSAIMTASKLVNWITNKTEENQNKTPRDLDKLFHPPFTTLHVGKINGGTASNITAKKCSFTTDIRCLPLDDGEKIIEEYEKYAEMINSQNKEIRPESNIAITRHHWVPGLKPENDGVAESLVRKLTGDNSTGKVSYGTEAGQFQEEGYSTVICGPGSIEQAHQADEFLSRDQLN
;
A
#
# COMPACT_ATOMS: atom_id res chain seq x y z
N MET A 1 10.18 -8.86 11.29
CA MET A 1 10.33 -9.95 10.27
C MET A 1 11.39 -10.99 10.62
N LYS A 2 12.62 -10.65 11.01
CA LYS A 2 13.67 -11.65 11.33
C LYS A 2 13.26 -12.66 12.40
N GLY A 3 12.49 -12.28 13.41
CA GLY A 3 11.97 -13.19 14.45
C GLY A 3 11.05 -14.27 13.87
N PHE A 4 10.10 -13.88 13.00
CA PHE A 4 9.23 -14.86 12.33
C PHE A 4 10.02 -15.85 11.47
N ILE A 5 10.98 -15.34 10.67
CA ILE A 5 11.87 -16.17 9.86
C ILE A 5 12.67 -17.14 10.75
N ALA A 6 13.23 -16.66 11.85
CA ALA A 6 13.99 -17.47 12.79
C ALA A 6 13.15 -18.61 13.39
N ILE A 7 11.91 -18.32 13.80
CA ILE A 7 10.95 -19.33 14.30
C ILE A 7 10.67 -20.37 13.21
N CYS A 8 10.33 -19.93 11.99
CA CYS A 8 10.07 -20.84 10.88
C CYS A 8 11.25 -21.78 10.62
N LEU A 9 12.47 -21.25 10.57
CA LEU A 9 13.68 -22.05 10.33
C LEU A 9 14.02 -22.98 11.52
N ALA A 10 13.84 -22.53 12.75
CA ALA A 10 14.08 -23.34 13.95
C ALA A 10 13.13 -24.55 14.03
N LEU A 11 11.91 -24.42 13.55
CA LEU A 11 10.89 -25.49 13.55
C LEU A 11 11.01 -26.47 12.37
N VAL A 12 11.89 -26.24 11.40
CA VAL A 12 12.06 -27.16 10.24
C VAL A 12 12.35 -28.62 10.68
N PRO A 13 13.24 -28.89 11.63
CA PRO A 13 13.46 -30.27 12.07
C PRO A 13 12.19 -30.94 12.62
N ASP A 14 11.42 -30.22 13.44
CA ASP A 14 10.17 -30.73 14.01
C ASP A 14 9.10 -30.95 12.92
N MET A 15 9.04 -30.05 11.91
CA MET A 15 8.16 -30.22 10.75
C MET A 15 8.51 -31.46 9.91
N LEU A 16 9.80 -31.78 9.77
CA LEU A 16 10.27 -32.97 9.04
C LEU A 16 9.97 -34.28 9.80
N ASP A 17 10.11 -34.24 11.10
CA ASP A 17 9.84 -35.43 11.97
C ASP A 17 8.33 -35.64 12.18
N ALA A 18 7.51 -34.59 12.04
CA ALA A 18 6.08 -34.69 12.18
C ALA A 18 5.45 -35.43 10.98
N LYS A 19 4.50 -36.32 11.24
CA LYS A 19 3.70 -36.98 10.19
C LYS A 19 2.61 -36.01 9.69
N LEU A 20 3.02 -34.96 9.01
CA LEU A 20 2.11 -33.94 8.48
C LEU A 20 1.16 -34.54 7.43
N LYS A 21 -0.13 -34.23 7.53
CA LYS A 21 -1.13 -34.61 6.53
C LYS A 21 -1.03 -33.74 5.26
N ARG A 22 -0.46 -32.56 5.36
CA ARG A 22 -0.24 -31.60 4.27
C ARG A 22 1.13 -30.96 4.44
N PRO A 23 1.83 -30.66 3.35
CA PRO A 23 3.13 -30.00 3.44
C PRO A 23 2.98 -28.54 3.94
N ILE A 24 4.03 -28.07 4.59
CA ILE A 24 4.20 -26.65 4.93
C ILE A 24 5.15 -26.06 3.88
N GLN A 25 4.77 -24.90 3.33
CA GLN A 25 5.59 -24.14 2.39
C GLN A 25 6.10 -22.88 3.12
N LEU A 26 7.41 -22.69 3.15
CA LEU A 26 8.03 -21.47 3.67
C LEU A 26 8.35 -20.58 2.47
N ALA A 27 7.72 -19.42 2.40
CA ALA A 27 7.86 -18.44 1.33
C ALA A 27 8.57 -17.19 1.88
N PHE A 28 9.68 -16.83 1.29
CA PHE A 28 10.47 -15.66 1.67
C PHE A 28 10.57 -14.73 0.46
N SER A 29 9.91 -13.59 0.55
CA SER A 29 9.97 -12.52 -0.43
C SER A 29 11.14 -11.56 -0.17
N TYR A 30 11.38 -10.69 -1.12
CA TYR A 30 12.36 -9.61 -1.04
C TYR A 30 11.69 -8.29 -1.45
N ASP A 31 12.34 -7.17 -1.12
CA ASP A 31 11.87 -5.82 -1.48
C ASP A 31 10.42 -5.51 -1.00
N GLU A 32 10.07 -5.99 0.20
CA GLU A 32 8.79 -5.65 0.85
C GLU A 32 8.73 -4.16 1.15
N GLU A 33 9.79 -3.57 1.73
CA GLU A 33 9.90 -2.18 2.20
C GLU A 33 9.84 -1.12 1.07
N VAL A 34 9.98 -1.57 -0.18
CA VAL A 34 9.90 -0.69 -1.36
C VAL A 34 8.63 -0.89 -2.17
N GLY A 35 7.58 -1.44 -1.53
CA GLY A 35 6.24 -1.62 -2.11
C GLY A 35 5.89 -3.06 -2.44
N CYS A 36 6.40 -4.04 -1.69
CA CYS A 36 6.09 -5.47 -1.82
C CYS A 36 6.32 -6.02 -3.24
N ILE A 37 7.34 -5.50 -3.94
CA ILE A 37 7.53 -5.76 -5.39
C ILE A 37 8.03 -7.18 -5.68
N GLY A 38 8.64 -7.86 -4.71
CA GLY A 38 9.14 -9.23 -4.86
C GLY A 38 8.07 -10.30 -4.72
N ALA A 39 7.06 -10.09 -3.89
CA ALA A 39 6.04 -11.08 -3.57
C ALA A 39 5.23 -11.56 -4.79
N PRO A 40 4.77 -10.70 -5.73
CA PRO A 40 4.01 -11.16 -6.90
C PRO A 40 4.78 -12.14 -7.78
N PHE A 41 6.10 -11.98 -7.89
CA PHE A 41 6.94 -12.94 -8.65
C PHE A 41 7.04 -14.28 -7.93
N MET A 42 7.30 -14.25 -6.62
CA MET A 42 7.37 -15.44 -5.78
C MET A 42 6.05 -16.20 -5.80
N ILE A 43 4.91 -15.53 -5.59
CA ILE A 43 3.59 -16.16 -5.53
C ILE A 43 3.24 -16.82 -6.87
N ARG A 44 3.51 -16.16 -7.99
CA ARG A 44 3.32 -16.75 -9.33
C ARG A 44 4.18 -17.98 -9.57
N GLU A 45 5.44 -17.96 -9.15
CA GLU A 45 6.32 -19.13 -9.26
C GLU A 45 5.86 -20.27 -8.34
N MET A 46 5.41 -19.98 -7.12
CA MET A 46 4.80 -20.97 -6.24
C MET A 46 3.55 -21.59 -6.88
N SER A 47 2.66 -20.78 -7.43
CA SER A 47 1.42 -21.25 -8.07
C SER A 47 1.66 -22.16 -9.27
N LYS A 48 2.79 -21.98 -9.98
CA LYS A 48 3.16 -22.82 -11.14
C LYS A 48 3.84 -24.13 -10.75
N ASN A 49 4.71 -24.09 -9.73
CA ASN A 49 5.67 -25.14 -9.47
C ASN A 49 5.38 -25.97 -8.22
N LEU A 50 4.49 -25.48 -7.34
CA LEU A 50 4.16 -26.14 -6.09
C LEU A 50 2.66 -26.47 -6.01
N PRO A 51 2.26 -27.51 -5.27
CA PRO A 51 0.86 -27.73 -4.95
C PRO A 51 0.27 -26.47 -4.26
N LYS A 52 -0.91 -26.03 -4.68
CA LYS A 52 -1.55 -24.86 -4.09
C LYS A 52 -1.81 -25.09 -2.61
N ALA A 53 -1.27 -24.23 -1.75
CA ALA A 53 -1.55 -24.25 -0.33
C ALA A 53 -3.02 -23.86 -0.07
N SER A 54 -3.63 -24.44 0.96
CA SER A 54 -5.02 -24.15 1.33
C SER A 54 -5.19 -22.76 1.95
N CYS A 55 -4.12 -22.20 2.50
CA CYS A 55 -4.09 -20.86 3.08
C CYS A 55 -2.65 -20.32 3.13
N ALA A 56 -2.54 -19.01 3.28
CA ALA A 56 -1.31 -18.29 3.55
C ALA A 56 -1.41 -17.53 4.88
N ILE A 57 -0.34 -17.53 5.66
CA ILE A 57 -0.20 -16.74 6.89
C ILE A 57 1.01 -15.84 6.68
N VAL A 58 0.76 -14.53 6.62
CA VAL A 58 1.82 -13.53 6.46
C VAL A 58 2.32 -13.08 7.82
N GLY A 59 3.62 -13.17 8.03
CA GLY A 59 4.25 -13.09 9.35
C GLY A 59 4.57 -11.69 9.86
N GLU A 60 3.71 -10.70 9.59
CA GLU A 60 3.88 -9.36 10.14
C GLU A 60 3.65 -9.32 11.66
N PRO A 61 4.23 -8.33 12.37
CA PRO A 61 4.19 -8.28 13.84
C PRO A 61 2.80 -7.85 14.34
N THR A 62 1.98 -8.82 14.72
CA THR A 62 0.60 -8.63 15.22
C THR A 62 0.41 -9.04 16.68
N LEU A 63 1.49 -9.29 17.43
CA LEU A 63 1.45 -9.89 18.77
C LEU A 63 0.76 -11.27 18.77
N LEU A 64 0.91 -12.04 17.69
CA LEU A 64 0.23 -13.31 17.42
C LEU A 64 -1.30 -13.19 17.38
N LYS A 65 -1.84 -12.00 17.21
CA LYS A 65 -3.26 -11.78 17.00
C LYS A 65 -3.62 -11.91 15.53
N LEU A 66 -4.84 -12.35 15.29
CA LEU A 66 -5.38 -12.48 13.94
C LEU A 66 -5.68 -11.10 13.34
N VAL A 67 -5.10 -10.81 12.18
CA VAL A 67 -5.46 -9.65 11.34
C VAL A 67 -5.91 -10.19 9.97
N ASP A 68 -7.15 -9.90 9.59
CA ASP A 68 -7.82 -10.41 8.39
C ASP A 68 -8.20 -9.30 7.40
N GLY A 69 -7.68 -8.10 7.61
CA GLY A 69 -7.91 -6.98 6.69
C GLY A 69 -6.87 -5.87 6.80
N HIS A 70 -6.43 -5.37 5.65
CA HIS A 70 -5.59 -4.17 5.58
C HIS A 70 -5.92 -3.31 4.36
N LYS A 71 -5.59 -2.01 4.43
CA LYS A 71 -5.76 -1.10 3.30
C LYS A 71 -4.76 -1.41 2.20
N ALA A 72 -5.15 -1.15 0.95
CA ALA A 72 -4.19 -1.08 -0.15
C ALA A 72 -3.22 0.08 0.05
N SER A 73 -2.01 -0.05 -0.51
CA SER A 73 -1.01 1.01 -0.58
C SER A 73 -0.66 1.27 -2.04
N ILE A 74 -0.88 2.52 -2.48
CA ILE A 74 -0.65 2.92 -3.87
C ILE A 74 0.20 4.18 -3.86
N GLY A 75 1.30 4.17 -4.61
CA GLY A 75 2.19 5.31 -4.76
C GLY A 75 2.20 5.86 -6.17
N LEU A 76 2.00 7.18 -6.30
CA LEU A 76 2.07 7.89 -7.57
C LEU A 76 3.11 9.00 -7.50
N ASP A 77 3.98 9.06 -8.51
CA ASP A 77 4.83 10.21 -8.77
C ASP A 77 4.19 11.08 -9.85
N THR A 78 4.05 12.37 -9.57
CA THR A 78 3.54 13.36 -10.52
C THR A 78 4.64 14.35 -10.84
N GLU A 79 4.98 14.48 -12.13
CA GLU A 79 5.92 15.45 -12.65
C GLU A 79 5.21 16.45 -13.52
N VAL A 80 5.35 17.73 -13.19
CA VAL A 80 4.81 18.85 -13.95
C VAL A 80 5.94 19.60 -14.63
N THR A 81 5.89 19.70 -15.95
CA THR A 81 6.75 20.54 -16.76
C THR A 81 5.97 21.78 -17.18
N GLY A 82 6.44 22.94 -16.77
CA GLY A 82 5.91 24.24 -17.14
C GLY A 82 6.81 24.96 -18.17
N TYR A 83 6.58 26.26 -18.34
CA TYR A 83 7.35 27.12 -19.22
C TYR A 83 7.77 28.40 -18.49
N GLU A 84 9.08 28.64 -18.42
CA GLU A 84 9.67 29.77 -17.68
C GLU A 84 9.48 31.08 -18.42
N VAL A 85 8.94 32.06 -17.71
CA VAL A 85 8.94 33.46 -18.08
C VAL A 85 9.16 34.33 -16.84
N HIS A 86 9.54 35.56 -17.00
CA HIS A 86 9.56 36.52 -15.90
C HIS A 86 8.16 36.67 -15.30
N SER A 87 8.03 36.73 -13.98
CA SER A 87 6.73 36.75 -13.28
C SER A 87 5.79 37.87 -13.71
N SER A 88 6.32 39.01 -14.22
CA SER A 88 5.52 40.10 -14.82
C SER A 88 4.83 39.70 -16.13
N LEU A 89 5.27 38.62 -16.77
CA LEU A 89 4.72 38.09 -18.02
C LEU A 89 3.94 36.80 -17.79
N LEU A 90 3.42 36.59 -16.58
CA LEU A 90 2.74 35.36 -16.14
C LEU A 90 1.76 34.76 -17.17
N PRO A 91 0.91 35.53 -17.87
CA PRO A 91 -0.04 34.97 -18.86
C PRO A 91 0.62 34.29 -20.06
N SER A 92 1.91 34.53 -20.31
CA SER A 92 2.67 33.92 -21.41
C SER A 92 3.51 32.73 -21.00
N GLY A 93 3.47 32.36 -19.73
CA GLY A 93 4.17 31.21 -19.16
C GLY A 93 3.23 30.18 -18.58
N VAL A 94 3.77 29.03 -18.20
CA VAL A 94 3.06 27.99 -17.45
C VAL A 94 3.87 27.67 -16.20
N SER A 95 3.36 28.03 -15.03
CA SER A 95 4.03 27.73 -13.76
C SER A 95 3.74 26.30 -13.33
N ALA A 96 4.79 25.47 -13.28
CA ALA A 96 4.68 24.09 -12.80
C ALA A 96 4.20 24.02 -11.33
N ILE A 97 4.61 24.97 -10.47
CA ILE A 97 4.13 25.02 -9.08
C ILE A 97 2.63 25.35 -9.02
N MET A 98 2.16 26.34 -9.79
CA MET A 98 0.73 26.69 -9.79
C MET A 98 -0.12 25.58 -10.40
N THR A 99 0.41 24.83 -11.36
CA THR A 99 -0.21 23.63 -11.91
C THR A 99 -0.26 22.52 -10.87
N ALA A 100 0.87 22.21 -10.23
CA ALA A 100 0.95 21.21 -9.17
C ALA A 100 0.01 21.52 -8.01
N SER A 101 -0.14 22.79 -7.62
CA SER A 101 -1.06 23.20 -6.55
C SER A 101 -2.52 22.83 -6.83
N LYS A 102 -2.96 22.90 -8.10
CA LYS A 102 -4.32 22.48 -8.51
C LYS A 102 -4.49 20.96 -8.33
N LEU A 103 -3.46 20.18 -8.70
CA LEU A 103 -3.45 18.73 -8.56
C LEU A 103 -3.44 18.32 -7.08
N VAL A 104 -2.62 18.97 -6.25
CA VAL A 104 -2.58 18.75 -4.79
C VAL A 104 -3.91 19.11 -4.15
N ASN A 105 -4.56 20.19 -4.59
CA ASN A 105 -5.89 20.58 -4.12
C ASN A 105 -6.95 19.51 -4.47
N TRP A 106 -6.89 18.92 -5.67
CA TRP A 106 -7.76 17.82 -6.02
C TRP A 106 -7.58 16.63 -5.08
N ILE A 107 -6.33 16.25 -4.74
CA ILE A 107 -5.99 15.18 -3.81
C ILE A 107 -6.58 15.47 -2.41
N THR A 108 -6.46 16.72 -1.94
CA THR A 108 -7.04 17.17 -0.66
C THR A 108 -8.56 17.03 -0.67
N ASN A 109 -9.21 17.60 -1.69
CA ASN A 109 -10.66 17.56 -1.83
C ASN A 109 -11.18 16.12 -1.93
N LYS A 110 -10.46 15.23 -2.60
CA LYS A 110 -10.83 13.81 -2.71
C LYS A 110 -10.77 13.11 -1.36
N THR A 111 -9.77 13.42 -0.54
CA THR A 111 -9.68 12.90 0.84
C THR A 111 -10.82 13.41 1.71
N GLU A 112 -11.14 14.70 1.62
CA GLU A 112 -12.28 15.30 2.35
C GLU A 112 -13.62 14.70 1.88
N GLU A 113 -13.81 14.49 0.59
CA GLU A 113 -14.97 13.78 0.03
C GLU A 113 -15.11 12.39 0.65
N ASN A 114 -14.01 11.62 0.70
CA ASN A 114 -14.02 10.29 1.28
C ASN A 114 -14.32 10.32 2.78
N GLN A 115 -13.78 11.29 3.51
CA GLN A 115 -14.03 11.47 4.95
C GLN A 115 -15.50 11.77 5.25
N ASN A 116 -16.18 12.48 4.36
CA ASN A 116 -17.59 12.88 4.52
C ASN A 116 -18.58 11.79 4.11
N LYS A 117 -18.13 10.68 3.52
CA LYS A 117 -18.99 9.54 3.20
C LYS A 117 -19.39 8.79 4.47
N THR A 118 -20.61 8.28 4.51
CA THR A 118 -21.01 7.35 5.58
C THR A 118 -20.22 6.05 5.43
N PRO A 119 -19.40 5.66 6.42
CA PRO A 119 -18.61 4.44 6.31
C PRO A 119 -19.51 3.20 6.37
N ARG A 120 -19.21 2.20 5.54
CA ARG A 120 -19.79 0.85 5.61
C ARG A 120 -19.39 0.17 6.93
N ASP A 121 -20.09 -0.86 7.33
CA ASP A 121 -19.78 -1.56 8.60
C ASP A 121 -18.35 -2.10 8.63
N LEU A 122 -17.85 -2.63 7.52
CA LEU A 122 -16.46 -3.05 7.42
C LEU A 122 -15.49 -1.87 7.54
N ASP A 123 -15.81 -0.72 6.94
CA ASP A 123 -14.93 0.45 6.93
C ASP A 123 -14.70 0.99 8.35
N LYS A 124 -15.72 0.92 9.22
CA LYS A 124 -15.66 1.34 10.63
C LYS A 124 -14.60 0.59 11.45
N LEU A 125 -14.16 -0.56 10.97
CA LEU A 125 -13.13 -1.36 11.61
C LEU A 125 -11.70 -0.87 11.28
N PHE A 126 -11.55 0.03 10.32
CA PHE A 126 -10.27 0.66 9.96
C PHE A 126 -10.10 2.03 10.62
N HIS A 127 -8.87 2.46 10.83
CA HIS A 127 -8.58 3.79 11.35
C HIS A 127 -7.56 4.50 10.43
N PRO A 128 -7.96 5.61 9.74
CA PRO A 128 -9.31 6.16 9.65
C PRO A 128 -10.24 5.27 8.80
N PRO A 129 -11.58 5.39 8.99
CA PRO A 129 -12.58 4.52 8.33
C PRO A 129 -12.92 4.96 6.89
N PHE A 130 -11.96 5.52 6.19
CA PHE A 130 -12.09 5.99 4.80
C PHE A 130 -10.75 5.88 4.07
N THR A 131 -10.81 5.92 2.74
CA THR A 131 -9.64 5.98 1.86
C THR A 131 -9.00 7.37 1.94
N THR A 132 -7.70 7.40 2.23
CA THR A 132 -6.91 8.64 2.34
C THR A 132 -5.97 8.79 1.14
N LEU A 133 -5.81 10.03 0.69
CA LEU A 133 -4.81 10.44 -0.28
C LEU A 133 -3.94 11.53 0.36
N HIS A 134 -2.64 11.42 0.23
CA HIS A 134 -1.70 12.33 0.87
C HIS A 134 -0.53 12.66 -0.04
N VAL A 135 -0.10 13.92 -0.05
CA VAL A 135 1.15 14.34 -0.72
C VAL A 135 2.24 14.51 0.33
N GLY A 136 3.17 13.55 0.38
CA GLY A 136 4.24 13.53 1.38
C GLY A 136 5.46 14.36 1.02
N LYS A 137 5.74 14.55 -0.28
CA LYS A 137 6.89 15.29 -0.78
C LYS A 137 6.47 16.14 -1.96
N ILE A 138 6.97 17.39 -2.03
CA ILE A 138 6.81 18.29 -3.17
C ILE A 138 8.07 19.15 -3.33
N ASN A 139 8.55 19.25 -4.57
CA ASN A 139 9.71 20.06 -4.93
C ASN A 139 9.44 20.84 -6.22
N GLY A 140 9.84 22.10 -6.27
CA GLY A 140 9.67 22.88 -7.50
C GLY A 140 10.18 24.30 -7.43
N GLY A 141 10.38 24.90 -8.62
CA GLY A 141 10.83 26.28 -8.79
C GLY A 141 12.34 26.47 -8.58
N THR A 142 12.81 27.63 -9.05
CA THR A 142 14.23 28.04 -9.00
C THR A 142 14.41 29.44 -8.43
N ALA A 143 13.48 30.37 -8.71
CA ALA A 143 13.53 31.76 -8.24
C ALA A 143 12.11 32.33 -8.09
N SER A 144 11.98 33.36 -7.22
CA SER A 144 10.68 33.95 -6.89
C SER A 144 10.06 34.78 -8.02
N ASN A 145 10.88 35.24 -8.97
CA ASN A 145 10.46 36.12 -10.06
C ASN A 145 10.40 35.43 -11.43
N ILE A 146 10.41 34.09 -11.45
CA ILE A 146 10.33 33.27 -12.66
C ILE A 146 9.19 32.25 -12.46
N THR A 147 8.36 32.03 -13.50
CA THR A 147 7.42 30.89 -13.47
C THR A 147 8.19 29.58 -13.43
N ALA A 148 7.82 28.70 -12.49
CA ALA A 148 8.55 27.44 -12.28
C ALA A 148 8.48 26.54 -13.51
N LYS A 149 9.63 26.06 -14.00
CA LYS A 149 9.72 25.10 -15.10
C LYS A 149 9.38 23.67 -14.68
N LYS A 150 9.72 23.30 -13.46
CA LYS A 150 9.48 21.95 -12.93
C LYS A 150 8.86 21.99 -11.55
N CYS A 151 7.94 21.07 -11.31
CA CYS A 151 7.47 20.72 -10.00
C CYS A 151 7.16 19.23 -9.97
N SER A 152 7.61 18.52 -8.94
CA SER A 152 7.32 17.10 -8.74
C SER A 152 6.80 16.87 -7.34
N PHE A 153 5.90 15.89 -7.19
CA PHE A 153 5.40 15.47 -5.90
C PHE A 153 5.02 13.99 -5.91
N THR A 154 5.02 13.39 -4.72
CA THR A 154 4.67 11.99 -4.51
C THR A 154 3.38 11.91 -3.72
N THR A 155 2.41 11.14 -4.23
CA THR A 155 1.13 10.87 -3.58
C THR A 155 1.12 9.46 -3.01
N ASP A 156 0.73 9.32 -1.73
CA ASP A 156 0.42 8.05 -1.06
C ASP A 156 -1.09 7.91 -0.91
N ILE A 157 -1.64 6.78 -1.36
CA ILE A 157 -3.06 6.45 -1.24
C ILE A 157 -3.21 5.21 -0.39
N ARG A 158 -3.96 5.32 0.72
CA ARG A 158 -4.36 4.19 1.55
C ARG A 158 -5.82 3.87 1.29
N CYS A 159 -6.04 2.90 0.40
CA CYS A 159 -7.37 2.59 -0.11
C CYS A 159 -8.04 1.50 0.74
N LEU A 160 -9.28 1.73 1.18
CA LEU A 160 -10.06 0.69 1.85
C LEU A 160 -10.24 -0.53 0.94
N PRO A 161 -10.30 -1.75 1.50
CA PRO A 161 -10.34 -2.98 0.69
C PRO A 161 -11.56 -3.09 -0.25
N LEU A 162 -12.65 -2.38 0.06
CA LEU A 162 -13.87 -2.37 -0.76
C LEU A 162 -13.97 -1.14 -1.68
N ASP A 163 -12.99 -0.24 -1.64
CA ASP A 163 -12.92 0.88 -2.58
C ASP A 163 -12.12 0.47 -3.82
N ASP A 164 -12.44 1.10 -4.92
CA ASP A 164 -11.77 0.89 -6.20
C ASP A 164 -10.61 1.89 -6.36
N GLY A 165 -9.40 1.44 -6.07
CA GLY A 165 -8.19 2.26 -6.18
C GLY A 165 -7.86 2.65 -7.62
N GLU A 166 -8.12 1.78 -8.61
CA GLU A 166 -7.90 2.09 -10.03
C GLU A 166 -8.82 3.22 -10.47
N LYS A 167 -10.09 3.20 -10.05
CA LYS A 167 -11.03 4.28 -10.35
C LYS A 167 -10.58 5.62 -9.77
N ILE A 168 -10.00 5.64 -8.57
CA ILE A 168 -9.45 6.86 -7.97
C ILE A 168 -8.31 7.41 -8.81
N ILE A 169 -7.41 6.54 -9.29
CA ILE A 169 -6.31 6.92 -10.18
C ILE A 169 -6.85 7.47 -11.51
N GLU A 170 -7.80 6.79 -12.14
CA GLU A 170 -8.42 7.25 -13.38
C GLU A 170 -9.08 8.64 -13.24
N GLU A 171 -9.76 8.90 -12.12
CA GLU A 171 -10.36 10.21 -11.85
C GLU A 171 -9.28 11.29 -11.71
N TYR A 172 -8.16 10.97 -11.05
CA TYR A 172 -7.01 11.87 -10.92
C TYR A 172 -6.35 12.15 -12.28
N GLU A 173 -6.10 11.12 -13.07
CA GLU A 173 -5.51 11.22 -14.41
C GLU A 173 -6.38 12.06 -15.36
N LYS A 174 -7.71 11.87 -15.34
CA LYS A 174 -8.67 12.68 -16.10
C LYS A 174 -8.61 14.15 -15.71
N TYR A 175 -8.51 14.44 -14.41
CA TYR A 175 -8.35 15.81 -13.94
C TYR A 175 -7.01 16.41 -14.37
N ALA A 176 -5.93 15.65 -14.26
CA ALA A 176 -4.60 16.08 -14.70
C ALA A 176 -4.56 16.36 -16.20
N GLU A 177 -5.20 15.52 -17.03
CA GLU A 177 -5.25 15.73 -18.48
C GLU A 177 -6.05 16.97 -18.86
N MET A 178 -7.15 17.27 -18.15
CA MET A 178 -7.88 18.52 -18.34
C MET A 178 -6.98 19.75 -18.09
N ILE A 179 -6.20 19.75 -17.00
CA ILE A 179 -5.25 20.82 -16.68
C ILE A 179 -4.11 20.86 -17.71
N ASN A 180 -3.61 19.69 -18.12
CA ASN A 180 -2.55 19.55 -19.10
C ASN A 180 -2.95 20.17 -20.46
N SER A 181 -4.17 19.91 -20.92
CA SER A 181 -4.73 20.48 -22.15
C SER A 181 -4.80 22.03 -22.08
N GLN A 182 -5.29 22.59 -20.97
CA GLN A 182 -5.31 24.04 -20.74
C GLN A 182 -3.90 24.66 -20.77
N ASN A 183 -2.92 23.99 -20.16
CA ASN A 183 -1.54 24.45 -20.14
C ASN A 183 -0.93 24.43 -21.56
N LYS A 184 -1.23 23.40 -22.36
CA LYS A 184 -0.74 23.27 -23.75
C LYS A 184 -1.31 24.32 -24.71
N GLU A 185 -2.50 24.86 -24.44
CA GLU A 185 -3.04 26.03 -25.18
C GLU A 185 -2.17 27.28 -25.03
N ILE A 186 -1.52 27.42 -23.83
CA ILE A 186 -0.61 28.53 -23.54
C ILE A 186 0.79 28.21 -24.05
N ARG A 187 1.28 27.00 -23.72
CA ARG A 187 2.62 26.53 -24.06
C ARG A 187 2.58 25.02 -24.41
N PRO A 188 2.71 24.67 -25.69
CA PRO A 188 2.67 23.26 -26.13
C PRO A 188 3.74 22.37 -25.49
N GLU A 189 4.85 22.96 -24.99
CA GLU A 189 5.95 22.27 -24.32
C GLU A 189 5.62 21.83 -22.90
N SER A 190 4.53 22.37 -22.31
CA SER A 190 4.10 21.97 -20.97
C SER A 190 3.58 20.55 -20.95
N ASN A 191 3.78 19.85 -19.81
CA ASN A 191 3.32 18.49 -19.66
C ASN A 191 3.05 18.13 -18.19
N ILE A 192 2.13 17.21 -17.97
CA ILE A 192 1.91 16.52 -16.69
C ILE A 192 2.11 15.03 -16.95
N ALA A 193 3.02 14.41 -16.21
CA ALA A 193 3.27 12.97 -16.25
C ALA A 193 2.94 12.37 -14.88
N ILE A 194 2.18 11.29 -14.87
CA ILE A 194 1.84 10.53 -13.67
C ILE A 194 2.38 9.12 -13.86
N THR A 195 3.13 8.62 -12.87
CA THR A 195 3.69 7.28 -12.88
C THR A 195 3.34 6.57 -11.58
N ARG A 196 2.79 5.38 -11.66
CA ARG A 196 2.57 4.52 -10.50
C ARG A 196 3.86 3.77 -10.20
N HIS A 197 4.46 4.00 -9.02
CA HIS A 197 5.69 3.34 -8.62
C HIS A 197 5.47 2.11 -7.73
N HIS A 198 4.33 2.01 -7.04
CA HIS A 198 3.94 0.77 -6.38
C HIS A 198 2.41 0.60 -6.32
N TRP A 199 2.01 -0.65 -6.21
CA TRP A 199 0.64 -1.10 -5.99
C TRP A 199 0.66 -2.32 -5.09
N VAL A 200 0.15 -2.16 -3.87
CA VAL A 200 -0.08 -3.24 -2.92
C VAL A 200 -1.57 -3.37 -2.71
N PRO A 201 -2.22 -4.44 -3.17
CA PRO A 201 -3.66 -4.62 -3.01
C PRO A 201 -4.05 -4.76 -1.54
N GLY A 202 -5.26 -4.34 -1.19
CA GLY A 202 -5.80 -4.49 0.16
C GLY A 202 -6.20 -5.93 0.46
N LEU A 203 -6.06 -6.35 1.71
CA LEU A 203 -6.59 -7.62 2.20
C LEU A 203 -8.05 -7.43 2.59
N LYS A 204 -8.96 -8.23 2.01
CA LYS A 204 -10.39 -8.26 2.35
C LYS A 204 -10.67 -9.41 3.31
N PRO A 205 -11.45 -9.18 4.40
CA PRO A 205 -11.93 -10.28 5.23
C PRO A 205 -12.70 -11.31 4.40
N GLU A 206 -12.46 -12.57 4.67
CA GLU A 206 -13.16 -13.68 4.04
C GLU A 206 -14.33 -14.14 4.93
N ASN A 207 -15.42 -14.55 4.32
CA ASN A 207 -16.47 -15.26 5.04
C ASN A 207 -16.02 -16.72 5.20
N ASP A 208 -15.88 -17.19 6.43
CA ASP A 208 -15.43 -18.56 6.75
C ASP A 208 -14.06 -18.91 6.15
N GLY A 209 -13.12 -17.98 6.16
CA GLY A 209 -11.76 -18.17 5.61
C GLY A 209 -11.01 -19.32 6.26
N VAL A 210 -10.35 -20.14 5.43
CA VAL A 210 -9.55 -21.28 5.93
C VAL A 210 -8.37 -20.80 6.76
N ALA A 211 -7.70 -19.72 6.35
CA ALA A 211 -6.59 -19.12 7.08
C ALA A 211 -7.04 -18.59 8.45
N GLU A 212 -8.15 -17.87 8.47
CA GLU A 212 -8.75 -17.35 9.70
C GLU A 212 -9.09 -18.45 10.67
N SER A 213 -9.81 -19.48 10.21
CA SER A 213 -10.20 -20.64 11.04
C SER A 213 -9.00 -21.37 11.62
N LEU A 214 -7.92 -21.52 10.83
CA LEU A 214 -6.69 -22.14 11.27
C LEU A 214 -5.99 -21.31 12.36
N VAL A 215 -5.79 -20.02 12.12
CA VAL A 215 -5.10 -19.14 13.08
C VAL A 215 -5.87 -19.02 14.39
N ARG A 216 -7.21 -18.85 14.35
CA ARG A 216 -8.04 -18.87 15.55
C ARG A 216 -7.86 -20.14 16.38
N LYS A 217 -7.81 -21.29 15.72
CA LYS A 217 -7.59 -22.58 16.40
C LYS A 217 -6.20 -22.67 17.03
N LEU A 218 -5.18 -22.12 16.39
CA LEU A 218 -3.79 -22.19 16.88
C LEU A 218 -3.52 -21.20 18.01
N THR A 219 -4.03 -19.97 17.89
CA THR A 219 -3.76 -18.89 18.86
C THR A 219 -4.77 -18.82 19.99
N GLY A 220 -5.98 -19.39 19.79
CA GLY A 220 -7.13 -19.19 20.70
C GLY A 220 -7.72 -17.77 20.62
N ASP A 221 -7.23 -16.92 19.70
CA ASP A 221 -7.74 -15.56 19.53
C ASP A 221 -9.04 -15.57 18.72
N ASN A 222 -10.10 -15.05 19.31
CA ASN A 222 -11.42 -14.89 18.66
C ASN A 222 -11.68 -13.47 18.16
N SER A 223 -10.74 -12.54 18.36
CA SER A 223 -10.81 -11.19 17.82
C SER A 223 -10.47 -11.17 16.31
N THR A 224 -10.83 -10.10 15.63
CA THR A 224 -10.38 -9.78 14.28
C THR A 224 -9.78 -8.40 14.27
N GLY A 225 -8.51 -8.30 13.86
CA GLY A 225 -7.82 -7.02 13.68
C GLY A 225 -7.93 -6.52 12.24
N LYS A 226 -7.98 -5.20 12.10
CA LYS A 226 -7.81 -4.51 10.82
C LYS A 226 -6.68 -3.51 10.98
N VAL A 227 -5.84 -3.40 9.94
CA VAL A 227 -4.71 -2.46 9.95
C VAL A 227 -4.76 -1.52 8.75
N SER A 228 -4.17 -0.35 8.89
CA SER A 228 -4.22 0.68 7.83
C SER A 228 -2.94 0.73 6.99
N TYR A 229 -1.91 -0.02 7.35
CA TYR A 229 -0.73 -0.25 6.50
C TYR A 229 -0.98 -1.41 5.53
N GLY A 230 -0.24 -1.44 4.41
CA GLY A 230 -0.28 -2.54 3.45
C GLY A 230 0.70 -3.64 3.83
N THR A 231 0.42 -4.87 3.40
CA THR A 231 1.32 -6.03 3.51
C THR A 231 1.19 -6.90 2.27
N GLU A 232 2.03 -7.91 2.13
CA GLU A 232 1.96 -8.88 1.03
C GLU A 232 0.68 -9.75 1.05
N ALA A 233 -0.11 -9.71 2.12
CA ALA A 233 -1.29 -10.57 2.27
C ALA A 233 -2.36 -10.34 1.19
N GLY A 234 -2.55 -9.09 0.77
CA GLY A 234 -3.45 -8.78 -0.35
C GLY A 234 -3.02 -9.43 -1.66
N GLN A 235 -1.71 -9.52 -1.92
CA GLN A 235 -1.15 -10.15 -3.12
C GLN A 235 -1.37 -11.67 -3.13
N PHE A 236 -1.24 -12.34 -1.99
CA PHE A 236 -1.62 -13.74 -1.86
C PHE A 236 -3.10 -13.96 -2.08
N GLN A 237 -3.95 -13.06 -1.55
CA GLN A 237 -5.40 -13.15 -1.73
C GLN A 237 -5.82 -12.95 -3.19
N GLU A 238 -5.20 -12.03 -3.93
CA GLU A 238 -5.44 -11.84 -5.37
C GLU A 238 -5.14 -13.11 -6.19
N GLU A 239 -4.12 -13.88 -5.79
CA GLU A 239 -3.79 -15.17 -6.41
C GLU A 239 -4.65 -16.33 -5.87
N GLY A 240 -5.71 -16.01 -5.11
CA GLY A 240 -6.74 -16.95 -4.65
C GLY A 240 -6.32 -17.81 -3.48
N TYR A 241 -5.39 -17.36 -2.64
CA TYR A 241 -5.13 -17.99 -1.33
C TYR A 241 -6.05 -17.40 -0.28
N SER A 242 -6.63 -18.24 0.59
CA SER A 242 -7.21 -17.77 1.84
C SER A 242 -6.06 -17.21 2.69
N THR A 243 -6.15 -15.95 3.10
CA THR A 243 -4.98 -15.25 3.64
C THR A 243 -5.32 -14.43 4.88
N VAL A 244 -4.44 -14.50 5.87
CA VAL A 244 -4.45 -13.65 7.06
C VAL A 244 -3.03 -13.24 7.43
N ILE A 245 -2.93 -12.26 8.33
CA ILE A 245 -1.68 -11.81 8.91
C ILE A 245 -1.66 -12.28 10.37
N CYS A 246 -0.56 -12.91 10.76
CA CYS A 246 -0.31 -13.29 12.15
C CYS A 246 1.18 -13.55 12.35
N GLY A 247 1.79 -12.83 13.25
CA GLY A 247 3.20 -13.02 13.56
C GLY A 247 3.60 -12.44 14.91
N PRO A 248 4.79 -12.82 15.41
CA PRO A 248 5.29 -12.36 16.69
C PRO A 248 5.76 -10.90 16.62
N GLY A 249 5.73 -10.22 17.76
CA GLY A 249 6.14 -8.83 17.91
C GLY A 249 5.03 -7.82 17.68
N SER A 250 5.33 -6.55 17.96
CA SER A 250 4.40 -5.42 17.83
C SER A 250 4.80 -4.56 16.64
N ILE A 251 3.82 -4.13 15.87
CA ILE A 251 4.03 -3.16 14.78
C ILE A 251 4.55 -1.81 15.31
N GLU A 252 4.35 -1.49 16.59
CA GLU A 252 4.89 -0.28 17.21
C GLU A 252 6.41 -0.27 17.28
N GLN A 253 7.07 -1.42 17.14
CA GLN A 253 8.52 -1.55 17.07
C GLN A 253 9.07 -1.40 15.65
N ALA A 254 8.22 -1.54 14.64
CA ALA A 254 8.64 -1.45 13.24
C ALA A 254 9.18 -0.04 12.91
N HIS A 255 10.27 0.01 12.14
CA HIS A 255 10.95 1.24 11.72
C HIS A 255 11.48 2.10 12.88
N GLN A 256 11.63 1.53 14.09
CA GLN A 256 12.25 2.18 15.22
C GLN A 256 13.74 1.83 15.32
N ALA A 257 14.53 2.76 15.88
CA ALA A 257 15.90 2.42 16.28
C ALA A 257 15.86 1.31 17.34
N ASP A 258 16.77 0.33 17.24
CA ASP A 258 16.85 -0.80 18.16
C ASP A 258 15.57 -1.67 18.23
N GLU A 259 14.92 -1.89 17.09
CA GLU A 259 13.79 -2.81 16.95
C GLU A 259 14.07 -4.15 17.63
N PHE A 260 13.15 -4.60 18.49
CA PHE A 260 13.30 -5.82 19.27
C PHE A 260 12.07 -6.72 19.21
N LEU A 261 12.29 -7.98 19.53
CA LEU A 261 11.23 -8.96 19.77
C LEU A 261 11.37 -9.51 21.19
N SER A 262 10.27 -9.51 21.95
CA SER A 262 10.29 -10.06 23.30
C SER A 262 10.45 -11.60 23.26
N ARG A 263 11.12 -12.18 24.27
CA ARG A 263 11.31 -13.64 24.38
C ARG A 263 9.98 -14.40 24.47
N ASP A 264 8.98 -13.81 25.13
CA ASP A 264 7.65 -14.43 25.27
C ASP A 264 6.92 -14.57 23.92
N GLN A 265 7.31 -13.78 22.91
CA GLN A 265 6.78 -13.90 21.55
C GLN A 265 7.58 -14.88 20.68
N LEU A 266 8.72 -15.39 21.17
CA LEU A 266 9.52 -16.41 20.50
C LEU A 266 9.18 -17.85 20.96
N ASN A 267 8.62 -18.01 22.16
CA ASN A 267 8.24 -19.26 22.79
C ASN A 267 6.76 -19.58 22.56
#